data_f0157d5c05b0cc2e2cd36cf39a3814b4
#
_entry.id   f0157d5c05b0cc2e2cd36cf39a3814b4
#
_cell.length_a   1.000
_cell.length_b   1.000
_cell.length_c   1.000
_cell.angle_alpha   90.00
_cell.angle_beta   90.00
_cell.angle_gamma   90.00
#
_symmetry.space_group_name_H-M   'P 1'
#
loop_
_entity.id
_entity.type
_entity.pdbx_description
1 polymer ?
#
loop_
_entity_poly.entity_id
_entity_poly.type
_entity_poly.pdbx_seq_one_letter_code
_entity_poly.pdbx_strand_id
1 'polypeptide(L)'
;VRKLFSVTLLAASMLASVTAAQEAPKADAASLEELKAQIKVMQEQLKSLEAKTAAPAAKPAAAPVPATQIKWEGSPRFTDASGATFKLRGRVLIDGVNVDVNRDTGPSYKSRQYRARQVFLGAEGQFGAFAYRIEGGAANGGAWGWDDAVIEYKTKSGLLLTVGNQKVGGLENLTSIKAITFMERGPFGDLTDNGFVLAAQATKVGKNWSLRGALQGDSINKADVSSGAYIANNAKERSGFMVRGTYAPIMTADDAVHLGVSARYRDTGGETGFTYSAAANTAYKPQTSTGGVLLSTGAVGKSDTSIAAEAAWKHKTVSVQGELAQIKVNRVATTQSAANGGKDFNIVTGYALASWFPTGESRPYNAAGQFGKVKILNPIDKGGMGAFELAGRYDYADLTKMSPNAVTALASQPGLATAGTYKGLTAGVNWYPYSNVRFMANVTKAKVNNRRIGTIENDADVTVFQARMQIEF
;
A
#
# COMPACT_ATOMS: atom_id res chain seq x y z
N VAL A 1 9.08 -2.82 -35.16
CA VAL A 1 9.89 -1.76 -34.48
C VAL A 1 11.25 -1.58 -35.20
N ARG A 2 11.82 -2.62 -35.83
CA ARG A 2 13.14 -2.51 -36.53
C ARG A 2 13.10 -1.93 -37.96
N LYS A 3 11.94 -1.71 -38.56
CA LYS A 3 11.81 -1.18 -39.94
C LYS A 3 11.48 0.33 -40.03
N LEU A 4 11.19 0.99 -38.92
CA LEU A 4 10.92 2.46 -38.90
C LEU A 4 12.19 3.30 -38.67
N PHE A 5 13.28 2.72 -38.21
CA PHE A 5 14.53 3.46 -37.95
C PHE A 5 15.44 3.65 -39.18
N SER A 6 15.17 2.93 -40.28
CA SER A 6 16.03 2.98 -41.49
C SER A 6 15.61 4.07 -42.49
N VAL A 7 14.46 4.71 -42.36
CA VAL A 7 13.99 5.72 -43.31
C VAL A 7 14.35 7.15 -42.88
N THR A 8 14.60 7.38 -41.61
CA THR A 8 14.89 8.72 -41.06
C THR A 8 16.37 9.10 -41.14
N LEU A 9 17.26 8.16 -41.43
CA LEU A 9 18.70 8.46 -41.51
C LEU A 9 19.19 8.80 -42.94
N LEU A 10 18.36 8.60 -43.99
CA LEU A 10 18.70 8.94 -45.36
C LEU A 10 18.29 10.37 -45.76
N ALA A 11 17.45 11.02 -44.96
CA ALA A 11 17.02 12.41 -45.24
C ALA A 11 17.94 13.47 -44.61
N ALA A 12 18.83 13.10 -43.70
CA ALA A 12 19.70 14.06 -42.99
C ALA A 12 21.10 14.24 -43.66
N SER A 13 21.44 13.45 -44.65
CA SER A 13 22.76 13.53 -45.30
C SER A 13 22.78 14.34 -46.60
N MET A 14 21.65 14.95 -47.00
CA MET A 14 21.58 15.77 -48.25
C MET A 14 21.45 17.27 -48.03
N LEU A 15 21.58 17.79 -46.80
CA LEU A 15 21.47 19.21 -46.53
C LEU A 15 22.77 19.90 -46.09
N ALA A 16 23.91 19.30 -46.25
CA ALA A 16 25.17 19.87 -45.79
C ALA A 16 26.23 20.01 -46.93
N SER A 17 25.85 20.49 -48.11
CA SER A 17 26.84 20.94 -49.10
C SER A 17 26.26 21.86 -50.16
N VAL A 18 25.88 23.06 -49.75
CA VAL A 18 25.73 24.19 -50.70
C VAL A 18 26.22 25.46 -50.02
N THR A 19 27.52 25.68 -50.01
CA THR A 19 28.14 27.02 -49.99
C THR A 19 29.56 26.89 -50.57
N ALA A 20 29.65 26.94 -51.92
CA ALA A 20 30.78 27.49 -52.61
C ALA A 20 30.30 27.91 -54.01
N ALA A 21 30.12 29.21 -54.18
CA ALA A 21 29.92 29.78 -55.53
C ALA A 21 31.17 29.59 -56.32
N GLN A 22 31.09 28.79 -57.40
CA GLN A 22 32.07 28.80 -58.48
C GLN A 22 31.28 28.76 -59.79
N GLU A 23 31.67 29.62 -60.73
CA GLU A 23 31.04 29.87 -62.01
C GLU A 23 30.69 28.59 -62.78
N ALA A 24 29.46 28.55 -63.29
CA ALA A 24 28.97 27.44 -64.08
C ALA A 24 29.66 27.40 -65.46
N PRO A 25 30.26 26.26 -65.88
CA PRO A 25 30.64 26.06 -67.27
C PRO A 25 29.37 25.96 -68.12
N LYS A 26 29.38 26.61 -69.29
CA LYS A 26 28.33 26.47 -70.28
C LYS A 26 28.16 25.00 -70.64
N ALA A 27 26.98 24.46 -70.33
CA ALA A 27 26.64 23.09 -70.70
C ALA A 27 26.60 22.96 -72.22
N ASP A 28 27.45 22.07 -72.79
CA ASP A 28 27.38 21.69 -74.16
C ASP A 28 26.04 21.00 -74.47
N ALA A 29 25.51 21.30 -75.69
CA ALA A 29 24.24 20.72 -76.14
C ALA A 29 24.20 19.20 -76.08
N ALA A 30 25.34 18.52 -76.12
CA ALA A 30 25.48 17.09 -75.97
C ALA A 30 25.17 16.59 -74.54
N SER A 31 25.58 17.36 -73.50
CA SER A 31 25.32 16.99 -72.10
C SER A 31 23.84 17.17 -71.74
N LEU A 32 23.15 18.10 -72.42
CA LEU A 32 21.70 18.35 -72.20
C LEU A 32 20.85 17.19 -72.77
N GLU A 33 21.26 16.65 -73.93
CA GLU A 33 20.59 15.49 -74.54
C GLU A 33 20.84 14.20 -73.75
N GLU A 34 22.03 14.04 -73.19
CA GLU A 34 22.33 12.90 -72.30
C GLU A 34 21.53 12.96 -71.00
N LEU A 35 21.36 14.15 -70.41
CA LEU A 35 20.52 14.38 -69.24
C LEU A 35 19.05 14.10 -69.52
N LYS A 36 18.56 14.49 -70.71
CA LYS A 36 17.18 14.18 -71.15
C LYS A 36 16.98 12.69 -71.34
N ALA A 37 17.97 11.98 -71.88
CA ALA A 37 17.95 10.53 -72.03
C ALA A 37 17.90 9.82 -70.67
N GLN A 38 18.70 10.29 -69.70
CA GLN A 38 18.73 9.74 -68.34
C GLN A 38 17.38 10.02 -67.61
N ILE A 39 16.80 11.19 -67.75
CA ILE A 39 15.49 11.50 -67.20
C ILE A 39 14.42 10.61 -67.79
N LYS A 40 14.44 10.32 -69.09
CA LYS A 40 13.47 9.45 -69.73
C LYS A 40 13.61 7.98 -69.25
N VAL A 41 14.85 7.49 -69.09
CA VAL A 41 15.08 6.17 -68.50
C VAL A 41 14.61 6.09 -67.08
N MET A 42 14.86 7.11 -66.24
CA MET A 42 14.34 7.18 -64.86
C MET A 42 12.82 7.24 -64.81
N GLN A 43 12.16 7.98 -65.73
CA GLN A 43 10.71 8.01 -65.83
C GLN A 43 10.10 6.67 -66.20
N GLU A 44 10.75 5.90 -67.13
CA GLU A 44 10.34 4.55 -67.48
C GLU A 44 10.56 3.57 -66.30
N GLN A 45 11.66 3.72 -65.56
CA GLN A 45 11.90 2.92 -64.36
C GLN A 45 10.90 3.23 -63.27
N LEU A 46 10.53 4.50 -63.05
CA LEU A 46 9.49 4.90 -62.10
C LEU A 46 8.13 4.31 -62.50
N LYS A 47 7.78 4.38 -63.78
CA LYS A 47 6.54 3.80 -64.31
C LYS A 47 6.50 2.28 -64.20
N SER A 48 7.64 1.61 -64.37
CA SER A 48 7.76 0.15 -64.17
C SER A 48 7.72 -0.25 -62.68
N LEU A 49 8.23 0.61 -61.78
CA LEU A 49 8.13 0.44 -60.34
C LEU A 49 6.68 0.70 -59.84
N GLU A 50 6.04 1.72 -60.37
CA GLU A 50 4.61 1.99 -60.09
C GLU A 50 3.71 0.85 -60.59
N ALA A 51 4.01 0.28 -61.77
CA ALA A 51 3.30 -0.91 -62.29
C ALA A 51 3.58 -2.18 -61.47
N LYS A 52 4.79 -2.33 -60.91
CA LYS A 52 5.12 -3.45 -60.00
C LYS A 52 4.61 -3.26 -58.58
N THR A 53 4.37 -2.03 -58.14
CA THR A 53 3.72 -1.71 -56.87
C THR A 53 2.20 -1.56 -56.93
N ALA A 54 1.62 -1.63 -58.18
CA ALA A 54 0.19 -1.86 -58.33
C ALA A 54 -0.14 -3.30 -57.89
N ALA A 55 -0.22 -3.50 -56.62
CA ALA A 55 -0.59 -4.77 -56.00
C ALA A 55 -1.96 -5.26 -56.49
N PRO A 56 -2.16 -6.59 -56.62
CA PRO A 56 -3.50 -7.15 -56.89
C PRO A 56 -4.46 -6.63 -55.84
N ALA A 57 -5.67 -6.32 -56.23
CA ALA A 57 -6.76 -5.76 -55.43
C ALA A 57 -6.73 -6.33 -54.01
N ALA A 58 -6.50 -5.45 -53.05
CA ALA A 58 -6.39 -5.78 -51.63
C ALA A 58 -7.59 -6.64 -51.25
N LYS A 59 -7.36 -7.80 -50.60
CA LYS A 59 -8.35 -8.45 -49.74
C LYS A 59 -9.06 -7.37 -48.92
N PRO A 60 -10.41 -7.48 -48.70
CA PRO A 60 -11.09 -6.49 -47.90
C PRO A 60 -10.28 -6.17 -46.66
N ALA A 61 -9.97 -4.90 -46.45
CA ALA A 61 -9.22 -4.47 -45.29
C ALA A 61 -9.88 -5.08 -44.07
N ALA A 62 -9.12 -5.83 -43.27
CA ALA A 62 -9.58 -6.30 -41.99
C ALA A 62 -10.18 -5.09 -41.27
N ALA A 63 -11.38 -5.23 -40.72
CA ALA A 63 -12.05 -4.17 -39.98
C ALA A 63 -11.00 -3.49 -39.05
N PRO A 64 -10.99 -2.15 -38.98
CA PRO A 64 -9.98 -1.47 -38.19
C PRO A 64 -9.98 -2.06 -36.78
N VAL A 65 -8.83 -2.61 -36.37
CA VAL A 65 -8.67 -3.11 -35.00
C VAL A 65 -9.06 -1.96 -34.10
N PRO A 66 -10.06 -2.11 -33.22
CA PRO A 66 -10.50 -1.04 -32.37
C PRO A 66 -9.30 -0.45 -31.66
N ALA A 67 -9.11 0.86 -31.77
CA ALA A 67 -7.96 1.52 -31.18
C ALA A 67 -8.00 1.33 -29.66
N THR A 68 -6.84 1.07 -29.04
CA THR A 68 -6.71 1.04 -27.58
C THR A 68 -7.25 2.36 -27.01
N GLN A 69 -8.24 2.26 -26.13
CA GLN A 69 -8.81 3.41 -25.45
C GLN A 69 -7.93 3.78 -24.26
N ILE A 70 -7.66 5.05 -24.09
CA ILE A 70 -6.92 5.59 -22.94
C ILE A 70 -7.85 6.49 -22.15
N LYS A 71 -8.03 6.17 -20.87
CA LYS A 71 -8.78 6.98 -19.92
C LYS A 71 -7.89 7.40 -18.77
N TRP A 72 -7.94 8.67 -18.35
CA TRP A 72 -7.19 9.14 -17.20
C TRP A 72 -7.96 8.89 -15.91
N GLU A 73 -7.38 8.11 -15.00
CA GLU A 73 -7.95 7.77 -13.67
C GLU A 73 -6.90 8.01 -12.57
N GLY A 74 -6.30 9.18 -12.56
CA GLY A 74 -5.13 9.51 -11.74
C GLY A 74 -3.81 9.06 -12.37
N SER A 75 -3.87 8.09 -13.28
CA SER A 75 -2.86 7.64 -14.23
C SER A 75 -3.56 7.11 -15.48
N PRO A 76 -2.86 6.92 -16.60
CA PRO A 76 -3.50 6.37 -17.80
C PRO A 76 -3.90 4.91 -17.58
N ARG A 77 -5.18 4.61 -17.84
CA ARG A 77 -5.72 3.27 -17.99
C ARG A 77 -5.87 2.97 -19.49
N PHE A 78 -5.23 1.95 -19.95
CA PHE A 78 -5.32 1.42 -21.30
C PHE A 78 -6.38 0.31 -21.32
N THR A 79 -7.25 0.32 -22.32
CA THR A 79 -8.23 -0.74 -22.56
C THR A 79 -8.14 -1.15 -24.03
N ASP A 80 -7.87 -2.42 -24.30
CA ASP A 80 -7.81 -2.94 -25.67
C ASP A 80 -9.20 -3.38 -26.18
N ALA A 81 -9.22 -3.83 -27.43
CA ALA A 81 -10.44 -4.31 -28.10
C ALA A 81 -11.12 -5.50 -27.41
N SER A 82 -10.36 -6.32 -26.67
CA SER A 82 -10.90 -7.47 -25.94
C SER A 82 -11.49 -7.09 -24.58
N GLY A 83 -11.33 -5.82 -24.16
CA GLY A 83 -11.67 -5.33 -22.84
C GLY A 83 -10.59 -5.61 -21.80
N ALA A 84 -9.41 -6.11 -22.18
CA ALA A 84 -8.28 -6.23 -21.28
C ALA A 84 -7.77 -4.84 -20.91
N THR A 85 -7.39 -4.66 -19.64
CA THR A 85 -6.96 -3.38 -19.11
C THR A 85 -5.57 -3.45 -18.52
N PHE A 86 -4.85 -2.32 -18.60
CA PHE A 86 -3.61 -2.07 -17.91
C PHE A 86 -3.62 -0.65 -17.37
N LYS A 87 -3.22 -0.47 -16.10
CA LYS A 87 -3.11 0.84 -15.47
C LYS A 87 -1.85 0.87 -14.61
N LEU A 88 -1.07 1.94 -14.74
CA LEU A 88 -0.01 2.25 -13.79
C LEU A 88 -0.61 2.72 -12.46
N ARG A 89 0.02 2.36 -11.37
CA ARG A 89 -0.34 2.81 -10.02
C ARG A 89 0.90 3.12 -9.22
N GLY A 90 0.77 3.96 -8.24
CA GLY A 90 1.87 4.30 -7.37
C GLY A 90 1.48 5.27 -6.29
N ARG A 91 2.46 5.57 -5.43
CA ARG A 91 2.33 6.59 -4.38
C ARG A 91 3.68 7.10 -3.93
N VAL A 92 3.71 8.37 -3.58
CA VAL A 92 4.83 9.02 -2.91
C VAL A 92 4.29 9.69 -1.66
N LEU A 93 4.83 9.30 -0.50
CA LEU A 93 4.51 9.87 0.80
C LEU A 93 5.79 10.44 1.41
N ILE A 94 5.79 11.73 1.72
CA ILE A 94 6.91 12.42 2.36
C ILE A 94 6.42 12.95 3.71
N ASP A 95 7.12 12.58 4.77
CA ASP A 95 6.78 12.90 6.15
C ASP A 95 7.81 13.81 6.80
N GLY A 96 7.31 14.79 7.57
CA GLY A 96 8.04 15.45 8.63
C GLY A 96 7.48 15.03 9.99
N VAL A 97 8.32 14.55 10.88
CA VAL A 97 7.90 14.02 12.19
C VAL A 97 8.76 14.64 13.30
N ASN A 98 8.11 15.06 14.37
CA ASN A 98 8.72 15.47 15.63
C ASN A 98 8.12 14.62 16.75
N VAL A 99 8.97 13.89 17.47
CA VAL A 99 8.59 13.02 18.59
C VAL A 99 9.26 13.53 19.85
N ASP A 100 8.48 13.73 20.90
CA ASP A 100 8.94 14.08 22.25
C ASP A 100 8.44 13.00 23.20
N VAL A 101 9.37 12.33 23.88
CA VAL A 101 9.07 11.27 24.85
C VAL A 101 9.71 11.67 26.19
N ASN A 102 8.87 11.95 27.18
CA ASN A 102 9.28 12.20 28.55
C ASN A 102 9.03 10.93 29.36
N ARG A 103 10.04 10.45 30.06
CA ARG A 103 10.00 9.25 30.89
C ARG A 103 10.18 9.62 32.34
N ASP A 104 9.47 8.93 33.23
CA ASP A 104 9.59 9.13 34.68
C ASP A 104 10.99 8.70 35.16
N THR A 105 11.55 7.68 34.54
CA THR A 105 12.89 7.15 34.88
C THR A 105 13.70 6.94 33.62
N GLY A 106 14.94 7.38 33.62
CA GLY A 106 15.87 7.27 32.50
C GLY A 106 15.75 8.41 31.50
N PRO A 107 16.47 8.34 30.39
CA PRO A 107 16.59 9.46 29.47
C PRO A 107 15.30 9.71 28.68
N SER A 108 14.78 10.93 28.79
CA SER A 108 13.80 11.48 27.83
C SER A 108 14.48 11.77 26.49
N TYR A 109 13.73 11.76 25.41
CA TYR A 109 14.31 12.09 24.10
C TYR A 109 13.37 12.91 23.23
N LYS A 110 13.99 13.77 22.42
CA LYS A 110 13.33 14.51 21.35
C LYS A 110 13.98 14.16 20.03
N SER A 111 13.16 13.90 19.02
CA SER A 111 13.67 13.55 17.70
C SER A 111 12.86 14.23 16.61
N ARG A 112 13.56 14.76 15.60
CA ARG A 112 12.95 15.34 14.40
C ARG A 112 13.51 14.64 13.17
N GLN A 113 12.63 14.28 12.24
CA GLN A 113 13.04 13.65 11.00
C GLN A 113 12.15 14.07 9.82
N TYR A 114 12.78 14.19 8.66
CA TYR A 114 12.11 14.28 7.35
C TYR A 114 12.49 13.05 6.54
N ARG A 115 11.51 12.41 5.88
CA ARG A 115 11.79 11.17 5.15
C ARG A 115 10.75 10.85 4.07
N ALA A 116 11.16 10.08 3.09
CA ALA A 116 10.25 9.36 2.25
C ALA A 116 9.61 8.21 3.05
N ARG A 117 8.34 8.35 3.44
CA ARG A 117 7.59 7.32 4.14
C ARG A 117 7.33 6.12 3.25
N GLN A 118 6.96 6.38 1.98
CA GLN A 118 6.78 5.38 0.93
C GLN A 118 7.03 6.01 -0.43
N VAL A 119 7.73 5.27 -1.28
CA VAL A 119 7.85 5.52 -2.73
C VAL A 119 7.57 4.18 -3.40
N PHE A 120 6.38 4.04 -3.97
CA PHE A 120 5.88 2.78 -4.51
C PHE A 120 5.41 2.97 -5.94
N LEU A 121 5.69 1.97 -6.77
CA LEU A 121 5.23 1.86 -8.15
C LEU A 121 4.62 0.49 -8.38
N GLY A 122 3.69 0.41 -9.31
CA GLY A 122 3.04 -0.83 -9.64
C GLY A 122 2.16 -0.74 -10.86
N ALA A 123 1.46 -1.82 -11.11
CA ALA A 123 0.48 -1.94 -12.16
C ALA A 123 -0.71 -2.78 -11.70
N GLU A 124 -1.86 -2.50 -12.28
CA GLU A 124 -3.06 -3.33 -12.15
C GLU A 124 -3.71 -3.50 -13.51
N GLY A 125 -4.41 -4.60 -13.68
CA GLY A 125 -5.11 -4.85 -14.92
C GLY A 125 -6.06 -6.04 -14.81
N GLN A 126 -6.78 -6.28 -15.91
CA GLN A 126 -7.79 -7.32 -16.02
C GLN A 126 -7.74 -7.93 -17.41
N PHE A 127 -7.97 -9.23 -17.51
CA PHE A 127 -8.17 -9.96 -18.76
C PHE A 127 -9.18 -11.09 -18.56
N GLY A 128 -10.31 -10.98 -19.21
CA GLY A 128 -11.42 -11.91 -18.99
C GLY A 128 -11.89 -11.92 -17.53
N ALA A 129 -11.93 -13.11 -16.91
CA ALA A 129 -12.30 -13.29 -15.51
C ALA A 129 -11.13 -13.10 -14.51
N PHE A 130 -9.93 -12.88 -15.02
CA PHE A 130 -8.74 -12.70 -14.22
C PHE A 130 -8.39 -11.21 -14.08
N ALA A 131 -7.90 -10.84 -12.92
CA ALA A 131 -7.28 -9.54 -12.67
C ALA A 131 -5.94 -9.75 -11.96
N TYR A 132 -5.09 -8.74 -12.02
CA TYR A 132 -3.82 -8.74 -11.29
C TYR A 132 -3.55 -7.37 -10.70
N ARG A 133 -2.77 -7.37 -9.63
CA ARG A 133 -2.25 -6.16 -9.01
C ARG A 133 -0.86 -6.44 -8.46
N ILE A 134 0.10 -5.61 -8.86
CA ILE A 134 1.49 -5.65 -8.41
C ILE A 134 1.85 -4.25 -7.97
N GLU A 135 2.34 -4.08 -6.73
CA GLU A 135 2.84 -2.80 -6.21
C GLU A 135 3.98 -3.05 -5.24
N GLY A 136 5.11 -2.41 -5.48
CA GLY A 136 6.29 -2.52 -4.62
C GLY A 136 7.06 -1.20 -4.58
N GLY A 137 8.00 -1.10 -3.66
CA GLY A 137 8.79 0.10 -3.48
C GLY A 137 9.56 0.12 -2.18
N ALA A 138 10.11 1.27 -1.84
CA ALA A 138 10.82 1.50 -0.60
C ALA A 138 9.93 2.20 0.44
N ALA A 139 10.00 1.75 1.70
CA ALA A 139 9.33 2.36 2.83
C ALA A 139 10.36 2.79 3.88
N ASN A 140 10.21 4.00 4.43
CA ASN A 140 11.07 4.55 5.49
C ASN A 140 12.56 4.61 5.14
N GLY A 141 12.90 4.75 3.85
CA GLY A 141 14.28 4.71 3.38
C GLY A 141 14.92 3.33 3.40
N GLY A 142 14.13 2.27 3.60
CA GLY A 142 14.59 0.88 3.59
C GLY A 142 14.76 0.29 2.20
N ALA A 143 15.06 -1.00 2.15
CA ALA A 143 15.17 -1.76 0.91
C ALA A 143 13.82 -1.84 0.17
N TRP A 144 13.89 -2.18 -1.11
CA TRP A 144 12.72 -2.50 -1.92
C TRP A 144 11.95 -3.67 -1.31
N GLY A 145 10.62 -3.54 -1.28
CA GLY A 145 9.71 -4.59 -0.85
C GLY A 145 8.41 -4.57 -1.65
N TRP A 146 7.69 -5.68 -1.64
CA TRP A 146 6.41 -5.84 -2.29
C TRP A 146 5.27 -5.64 -1.28
N ASP A 147 4.30 -4.80 -1.64
CA ASP A 147 3.01 -4.75 -0.97
C ASP A 147 2.06 -5.76 -1.64
N ASP A 148 1.41 -5.38 -2.71
CA ASP A 148 0.55 -6.28 -3.47
C ASP A 148 1.36 -7.03 -4.54
N ALA A 149 1.14 -8.34 -4.66
CA ALA A 149 1.55 -9.16 -5.80
C ALA A 149 0.53 -10.30 -5.92
N VAL A 150 -0.62 -10.04 -6.56
CA VAL A 150 -1.79 -10.93 -6.56
C VAL A 150 -2.32 -11.18 -7.96
N ILE A 151 -2.89 -12.38 -8.12
CA ILE A 151 -3.79 -12.75 -9.21
C ILE A 151 -5.16 -12.99 -8.59
N GLU A 152 -6.18 -12.46 -9.23
CA GLU A 152 -7.58 -12.57 -8.83
C GLU A 152 -8.36 -13.29 -9.91
N TYR A 153 -9.29 -14.16 -9.51
CA TYR A 153 -10.23 -14.83 -10.40
C TYR A 153 -11.65 -14.66 -9.89
N LYS A 154 -12.51 -14.05 -10.68
CA LYS A 154 -13.92 -13.88 -10.35
C LYS A 154 -14.75 -14.95 -11.02
N THR A 155 -15.32 -15.84 -10.22
CA THR A 155 -16.21 -16.90 -10.71
C THR A 155 -17.54 -16.33 -11.23
N LYS A 156 -18.27 -17.11 -12.03
CA LYS A 156 -19.62 -16.75 -12.49
C LYS A 156 -20.61 -16.52 -11.36
N SER A 157 -20.44 -17.20 -10.22
CA SER A 157 -21.27 -16.99 -9.01
C SER A 157 -20.88 -15.72 -8.22
N GLY A 158 -19.87 -14.97 -8.67
CA GLY A 158 -19.39 -13.76 -8.02
C GLY A 158 -18.51 -14.01 -6.78
N LEU A 159 -17.97 -15.24 -6.60
CA LEU A 159 -16.91 -15.50 -5.65
C LEU A 159 -15.60 -14.98 -6.24
N LEU A 160 -14.87 -14.18 -5.47
CA LEU A 160 -13.54 -13.68 -5.82
C LEU A 160 -12.50 -14.55 -5.11
N LEU A 161 -11.65 -15.19 -5.88
CA LEU A 161 -10.48 -15.92 -5.40
C LEU A 161 -9.25 -15.04 -5.65
N THR A 162 -8.44 -14.82 -4.62
CA THR A 162 -7.21 -14.01 -4.69
C THR A 162 -6.05 -14.83 -4.15
N VAL A 163 -4.99 -14.95 -4.93
CA VAL A 163 -3.77 -15.68 -4.54
C VAL A 163 -2.57 -14.76 -4.72
N GLY A 164 -1.68 -14.76 -3.75
CA GLY A 164 -0.45 -13.97 -3.77
C GLY A 164 -0.23 -13.16 -2.51
N ASN A 165 0.71 -12.22 -2.56
CA ASN A 165 1.06 -11.35 -1.45
C ASN A 165 0.02 -10.25 -1.31
N GLN A 166 -0.69 -10.23 -0.19
CA GLN A 166 -1.84 -9.37 0.03
C GLN A 166 -2.07 -9.07 1.51
N LYS A 167 -2.85 -8.03 1.79
CA LYS A 167 -3.32 -7.77 3.16
C LYS A 167 -4.50 -8.66 3.52
N VAL A 168 -4.47 -9.15 4.76
CA VAL A 168 -5.59 -9.81 5.43
C VAL A 168 -5.83 -9.09 6.75
N GLY A 169 -7.09 -8.80 7.12
CA GLY A 169 -7.35 -8.04 8.36
C GLY A 169 -8.79 -7.54 8.49
N GLY A 170 -9.02 -6.69 9.50
CA GLY A 170 -10.26 -5.96 9.77
C GLY A 170 -10.38 -4.66 8.98
N LEU A 171 -11.29 -3.80 9.39
CA LEU A 171 -11.67 -2.57 8.69
C LEU A 171 -10.48 -1.63 8.46
N GLU A 172 -9.74 -1.27 9.52
CA GLU A 172 -8.62 -0.32 9.42
C GLU A 172 -7.44 -0.91 8.65
N ASN A 173 -7.12 -2.19 8.85
CA ASN A 173 -6.00 -2.84 8.21
C ASN A 173 -6.22 -3.02 6.70
N LEU A 174 -7.46 -3.28 6.27
CA LEU A 174 -7.83 -3.41 4.86
C LEU A 174 -8.05 -2.08 4.17
N THR A 175 -8.33 -1.00 4.92
CA THR A 175 -8.42 0.34 4.35
C THR A 175 -7.04 0.75 3.83
N SER A 176 -6.97 1.10 2.55
CA SER A 176 -5.72 1.51 1.90
C SER A 176 -5.09 2.71 2.63
N ILE A 177 -3.77 2.76 2.70
CA ILE A 177 -3.04 3.94 3.20
C ILE A 177 -3.39 5.22 2.42
N LYS A 178 -3.90 5.06 1.20
CA LYS A 178 -4.41 6.15 0.36
C LYS A 178 -5.77 6.69 0.85
N ALA A 179 -6.49 5.95 1.71
CA ALA A 179 -7.86 6.26 2.16
C ALA A 179 -8.05 6.30 3.67
N ILE A 180 -7.03 5.93 4.48
CA ILE A 180 -7.11 6.09 5.95
C ILE A 180 -7.15 7.57 6.33
N THR A 181 -7.86 7.88 7.42
CA THR A 181 -8.05 9.26 7.89
C THR A 181 -6.79 9.85 8.51
N PHE A 182 -6.06 9.07 9.32
CA PHE A 182 -4.80 9.48 9.96
C PHE A 182 -3.60 8.97 9.19
N MET A 183 -2.43 9.56 9.41
CA MET A 183 -1.19 9.20 8.72
C MET A 183 -0.78 7.75 8.99
N GLU A 184 -1.08 7.22 10.18
CA GLU A 184 -0.77 5.84 10.60
C GLU A 184 -1.97 5.21 11.31
N ARG A 185 -2.00 3.86 11.37
CA ARG A 185 -3.09 3.08 11.96
C ARG A 185 -3.06 3.00 13.47
N GLY A 186 -2.00 3.53 14.11
CA GLY A 186 -1.81 3.50 15.55
C GLY A 186 -1.58 2.10 16.13
N PRO A 187 -1.59 1.99 17.48
CA PRO A 187 -1.34 0.74 18.20
C PRO A 187 -2.24 -0.42 17.80
N PHE A 188 -3.51 -0.17 17.45
CA PHE A 188 -4.38 -1.22 16.96
C PHE A 188 -3.82 -1.85 15.68
N GLY A 189 -3.43 -1.03 14.70
CA GLY A 189 -2.79 -1.52 13.48
C GLY A 189 -1.46 -2.22 13.76
N ASP A 190 -0.62 -1.64 14.61
CA ASP A 190 0.69 -2.21 14.96
C ASP A 190 0.57 -3.63 15.57
N LEU A 191 -0.49 -3.90 16.36
CA LEU A 191 -0.69 -5.16 17.07
C LEU A 191 -1.50 -6.21 16.28
N THR A 192 -2.39 -5.76 15.40
CA THR A 192 -3.31 -6.65 14.66
C THR A 192 -2.92 -6.86 13.19
N ASP A 193 -2.16 -5.95 12.57
CA ASP A 193 -1.75 -6.06 11.17
C ASP A 193 -0.62 -7.10 11.00
N ASN A 194 -0.77 -7.96 10.02
CA ASN A 194 0.28 -8.91 9.61
C ASN A 194 1.18 -8.35 8.52
N GLY A 195 0.91 -7.10 8.04
CA GLY A 195 1.50 -6.60 6.82
C GLY A 195 0.90 -7.27 5.58
N PHE A 196 1.70 -7.41 4.56
CA PHE A 196 1.36 -8.18 3.35
C PHE A 196 1.94 -9.59 3.49
N VAL A 197 1.10 -10.59 3.26
CA VAL A 197 1.45 -12.01 3.40
C VAL A 197 1.01 -12.79 2.17
N LEU A 198 1.72 -13.85 1.85
CA LEU A 198 1.27 -14.83 0.87
C LEU A 198 -0.01 -15.48 1.39
N ALA A 199 -1.09 -15.35 0.65
CA ALA A 199 -2.37 -15.92 1.04
C ALA A 199 -3.17 -16.42 -0.15
N ALA A 200 -3.96 -17.46 0.09
CA ALA A 200 -5.06 -17.88 -0.75
C ALA A 200 -6.36 -17.45 -0.06
N GLN A 201 -7.10 -16.55 -0.69
CA GLN A 201 -8.28 -15.91 -0.12
C GLN A 201 -9.50 -16.10 -1.02
N ALA A 202 -10.63 -16.38 -0.41
CA ALA A 202 -11.94 -16.39 -1.03
C ALA A 202 -12.80 -15.27 -0.42
N THR A 203 -13.42 -14.45 -1.26
CA THR A 203 -14.29 -13.35 -0.84
C THR A 203 -15.62 -13.43 -1.57
N LYS A 204 -16.71 -13.45 -0.82
CA LYS A 204 -18.06 -13.29 -1.35
C LYS A 204 -18.65 -11.99 -0.84
N VAL A 205 -19.16 -11.18 -1.77
CA VAL A 205 -19.84 -9.92 -1.46
C VAL A 205 -21.29 -10.03 -1.90
N GLY A 206 -22.21 -9.79 -0.98
CA GLY A 206 -23.64 -9.66 -1.24
C GLY A 206 -24.05 -8.20 -1.41
N LYS A 207 -25.34 -7.93 -1.31
CA LYS A 207 -25.88 -6.57 -1.46
C LYS A 207 -25.38 -5.65 -0.33
N ASN A 208 -25.37 -6.16 0.91
CA ASN A 208 -25.03 -5.41 2.12
C ASN A 208 -24.24 -6.24 3.15
N TRP A 209 -23.56 -7.28 2.68
CA TRP A 209 -22.72 -8.14 3.51
C TRP A 209 -21.51 -8.64 2.73
N SER A 210 -20.48 -9.03 3.45
CA SER A 210 -19.36 -9.76 2.87
C SER A 210 -18.88 -10.87 3.80
N LEU A 211 -18.36 -11.93 3.20
CA LEU A 211 -17.64 -13.00 3.90
C LEU A 211 -16.30 -13.21 3.21
N ARG A 212 -15.26 -13.28 3.99
CA ARG A 212 -13.88 -13.46 3.53
C ARG A 212 -13.22 -14.55 4.37
N GLY A 213 -12.55 -15.49 3.71
CA GLY A 213 -11.70 -16.49 4.35
C GLY A 213 -10.33 -16.51 3.67
N ALA A 214 -9.26 -16.63 4.42
CA ALA A 214 -7.91 -16.68 3.91
C ALA A 214 -7.07 -17.75 4.65
N LEU A 215 -6.28 -18.49 3.89
CA LEU A 215 -5.13 -19.24 4.37
C LEU A 215 -3.90 -18.39 4.09
N GLN A 216 -3.00 -18.23 5.05
CA GLN A 216 -1.87 -17.31 4.96
C GLN A 216 -0.56 -17.93 5.42
N GLY A 217 0.53 -17.50 4.84
CA GLY A 217 1.91 -17.79 5.21
C GLY A 217 2.68 -16.53 5.59
N ASP A 218 3.96 -16.52 5.30
CA ASP A 218 4.82 -15.33 5.40
C ASP A 218 4.67 -14.40 4.17
N SER A 219 5.30 -13.24 4.22
CA SER A 219 5.40 -12.31 3.09
C SER A 219 6.45 -12.79 2.08
N ILE A 220 6.25 -12.51 0.79
CA ILE A 220 7.30 -12.67 -0.23
C ILE A 220 8.53 -11.78 0.02
N ASN A 221 8.42 -10.79 0.91
CA ASN A 221 9.54 -9.95 1.32
C ASN A 221 10.46 -10.63 2.34
N LYS A 222 10.04 -11.75 2.90
CA LYS A 222 10.88 -12.51 3.80
C LYS A 222 12.01 -13.15 3.00
N ALA A 223 13.23 -12.99 3.51
CA ALA A 223 14.37 -13.66 2.90
C ALA A 223 14.10 -15.17 2.82
N ASP A 224 14.43 -15.75 1.68
CA ASP A 224 14.33 -17.19 1.49
C ASP A 224 15.11 -17.91 2.58
N VAL A 225 14.47 -18.87 3.20
CA VAL A 225 15.04 -19.75 4.24
C VAL A 225 16.01 -20.79 3.70
N SER A 226 16.58 -20.53 2.54
CA SER A 226 17.66 -21.34 1.94
C SER A 226 18.96 -21.36 2.77
N SER A 227 19.05 -20.57 3.85
CA SER A 227 20.09 -20.76 4.84
C SER A 227 19.89 -22.11 5.53
N GLY A 228 20.85 -23.00 5.40
CA GLY A 228 20.80 -24.42 5.82
C GLY A 228 20.31 -24.72 7.25
N ALA A 229 20.13 -23.71 8.10
CA ALA A 229 19.52 -23.81 9.42
C ALA A 229 18.04 -24.23 9.39
N TYR A 230 17.31 -23.89 8.34
CA TYR A 230 15.89 -24.21 8.20
C TYR A 230 15.67 -25.68 7.82
N ILE A 231 16.47 -26.15 6.88
CA ILE A 231 16.44 -27.56 6.44
C ILE A 231 16.97 -28.47 7.54
N ALA A 232 17.99 -28.04 8.30
CA ALA A 232 18.62 -28.82 9.36
C ALA A 232 17.70 -29.03 10.57
N ASN A 233 16.74 -28.14 10.84
CA ASN A 233 15.88 -28.19 12.02
C ASN A 233 14.44 -28.60 11.74
N ASN A 234 14.09 -29.04 10.53
CA ASN A 234 12.72 -29.37 10.12
C ASN A 234 11.72 -28.22 10.41
N ALA A 235 12.18 -26.96 10.44
CA ALA A 235 11.32 -25.82 10.67
C ALA A 235 10.33 -25.69 9.50
N LYS A 236 9.10 -25.35 9.82
CA LYS A 236 8.05 -25.03 8.85
C LYS A 236 7.88 -23.52 8.79
N GLU A 237 7.48 -23.01 7.64
CA GLU A 237 7.10 -21.62 7.52
C GLU A 237 5.93 -21.26 8.43
N ARG A 238 5.84 -19.99 8.79
CA ARG A 238 4.66 -19.44 9.46
C ARG A 238 3.41 -19.72 8.66
N SER A 239 2.36 -20.08 9.35
CA SER A 239 1.07 -20.37 8.74
C SER A 239 -0.07 -19.84 9.58
N GLY A 240 -1.22 -19.69 8.97
CA GLY A 240 -2.40 -19.25 9.68
C GLY A 240 -3.64 -19.20 8.79
N PHE A 241 -4.74 -18.85 9.41
CA PHE A 241 -5.97 -18.59 8.71
C PHE A 241 -6.69 -17.38 9.30
N MET A 242 -7.54 -16.77 8.49
CA MET A 242 -8.39 -15.69 8.91
C MET A 242 -9.78 -15.82 8.29
N VAL A 243 -10.80 -15.45 9.06
CA VAL A 243 -12.17 -15.28 8.58
C VAL A 243 -12.67 -13.91 9.03
N ARG A 244 -13.37 -13.20 8.14
CA ARG A 244 -14.05 -11.91 8.44
C ARG A 244 -15.44 -11.91 7.80
N GLY A 245 -16.46 -11.63 8.61
CA GLY A 245 -17.82 -11.39 8.19
C GLY A 245 -18.22 -9.94 8.45
N THR A 246 -18.93 -9.31 7.50
CA THR A 246 -19.44 -7.94 7.66
C THR A 246 -20.90 -7.85 7.23
N TYR A 247 -21.63 -6.93 7.85
CA TYR A 247 -23.00 -6.63 7.53
C TYR A 247 -23.26 -5.12 7.63
N ALA A 248 -23.92 -4.57 6.62
CA ALA A 248 -24.30 -3.15 6.59
C ALA A 248 -25.83 -3.04 6.52
N PRO A 249 -26.54 -2.96 7.67
CA PRO A 249 -27.99 -2.83 7.70
C PRO A 249 -28.50 -1.59 6.97
N ILE A 250 -27.69 -0.52 6.93
CA ILE A 250 -27.94 0.69 6.16
C ILE A 250 -26.73 0.91 5.23
N MET A 251 -26.98 1.04 3.93
CA MET A 251 -25.96 1.35 2.95
C MET A 251 -26.61 2.12 1.77
N THR A 252 -26.48 3.43 1.82
CA THR A 252 -26.94 4.37 0.79
C THR A 252 -25.75 5.26 0.34
N ALA A 253 -25.99 6.21 -0.54
CA ALA A 253 -24.98 7.20 -0.91
C ALA A 253 -24.57 8.05 0.30
N ASP A 254 -25.54 8.45 1.12
CA ASP A 254 -25.30 9.36 2.27
C ASP A 254 -25.05 8.60 3.58
N ASP A 255 -25.68 7.44 3.76
CA ASP A 255 -25.71 6.74 5.04
C ASP A 255 -25.09 5.34 4.92
N ALA A 256 -24.32 4.98 5.94
CA ALA A 256 -23.92 3.59 6.14
C ALA A 256 -23.84 3.28 7.65
N VAL A 257 -24.31 2.08 8.00
CA VAL A 257 -24.01 1.45 9.29
C VAL A 257 -23.30 0.14 8.97
N HIS A 258 -22.13 -0.03 9.52
CA HIS A 258 -21.28 -1.19 9.33
C HIS A 258 -21.07 -1.92 10.66
N LEU A 259 -21.21 -3.23 10.62
CA LEU A 259 -20.86 -4.15 11.68
C LEU A 259 -19.99 -5.26 11.09
N GLY A 260 -18.99 -5.69 11.84
CA GLY A 260 -18.16 -6.80 11.39
C GLY A 260 -17.47 -7.51 12.56
N VAL A 261 -17.06 -8.73 12.27
CA VAL A 261 -16.28 -9.56 13.18
C VAL A 261 -15.24 -10.33 12.39
N SER A 262 -14.06 -10.50 12.98
CA SER A 262 -13.02 -11.32 12.40
C SER A 262 -12.35 -12.22 13.46
N ALA A 263 -11.87 -13.37 13.00
CA ALA A 263 -11.05 -14.29 13.78
C ALA A 263 -9.83 -14.67 12.96
N ARG A 264 -8.66 -14.74 13.61
CA ARG A 264 -7.38 -15.13 13.02
C ARG A 264 -6.64 -16.06 13.94
N TYR A 265 -6.00 -17.06 13.36
CA TYR A 265 -5.00 -17.89 14.01
C TYR A 265 -3.70 -17.84 13.24
N ARG A 266 -2.55 -17.80 13.96
CA ARG A 266 -1.21 -17.90 13.38
C ARG A 266 -0.34 -18.84 14.22
N ASP A 267 0.57 -19.53 13.54
CA ASP A 267 1.63 -20.34 14.14
C ASP A 267 2.97 -20.01 13.49
N THR A 268 4.05 -20.03 14.28
CA THR A 268 5.40 -19.74 13.79
C THR A 268 6.02 -20.87 12.98
N GLY A 269 5.46 -22.08 13.04
CA GLY A 269 6.05 -23.26 12.39
C GLY A 269 7.41 -23.68 12.97
N GLY A 270 7.84 -23.11 14.10
CA GLY A 270 9.16 -23.33 14.70
C GLY A 270 10.16 -22.23 14.42
N GLU A 271 9.78 -21.19 13.69
CA GLU A 271 10.59 -19.99 13.49
C GLU A 271 10.66 -19.08 14.73
N THR A 272 11.40 -18.00 14.61
CA THR A 272 11.44 -16.93 15.63
C THR A 272 10.04 -16.48 16.01
N GLY A 273 9.78 -16.37 17.28
CA GLY A 273 8.48 -16.01 17.84
C GLY A 273 7.93 -14.71 17.33
N PHE A 274 6.61 -14.56 17.34
CA PHE A 274 5.94 -13.30 17.04
C PHE A 274 6.29 -12.23 18.07
N THR A 275 6.57 -11.04 17.59
CA THR A 275 6.75 -9.83 18.40
C THR A 275 5.51 -8.95 18.26
N TYR A 276 4.98 -8.48 19.38
CA TYR A 276 3.88 -7.52 19.43
C TYR A 276 4.44 -6.19 19.95
N SER A 277 4.33 -5.14 19.17
CA SER A 277 4.86 -3.84 19.53
C SER A 277 3.94 -2.71 19.10
N ALA A 278 3.91 -1.62 19.87
CA ALA A 278 3.13 -0.44 19.57
C ALA A 278 3.98 0.83 19.66
N ALA A 279 3.77 1.73 18.70
CA ALA A 279 4.33 3.07 18.65
C ALA A 279 3.24 4.12 18.86
N ALA A 280 3.62 5.39 19.08
CA ALA A 280 2.68 6.48 19.31
C ALA A 280 2.10 7.04 18.00
N ASN A 281 1.28 6.29 17.30
CA ASN A 281 0.59 6.71 16.06
C ASN A 281 1.54 7.27 14.99
N THR A 282 2.78 6.79 14.98
CA THR A 282 3.81 7.18 14.01
C THR A 282 4.58 5.98 13.50
N ALA A 283 4.89 5.97 12.21
CA ALA A 283 5.80 4.98 11.65
C ALA A 283 7.28 5.29 11.99
N TYR A 284 7.56 6.43 12.60
CA TYR A 284 8.88 6.78 13.04
C TYR A 284 9.18 6.15 14.39
N LYS A 285 10.12 5.21 14.37
CA LYS A 285 10.64 4.54 15.58
C LYS A 285 12.09 4.99 15.72
N PRO A 286 12.42 5.96 16.61
CA PRO A 286 13.79 6.39 16.79
C PRO A 286 14.65 5.18 17.16
N GLN A 287 15.74 4.98 16.44
CA GLN A 287 16.72 3.94 16.75
C GLN A 287 17.57 4.38 17.94
N THR A 288 17.06 4.18 19.13
CA THR A 288 17.91 4.23 20.33
C THR A 288 17.96 2.84 20.90
N SER A 289 19.09 2.46 21.48
CA SER A 289 19.28 1.22 22.24
C SER A 289 18.26 1.03 23.37
N THR A 290 17.45 2.05 23.67
CA THR A 290 16.41 2.10 24.69
C THR A 290 14.99 2.26 24.13
N GLY A 291 14.80 2.11 22.82
CA GLY A 291 13.52 1.85 22.23
C GLY A 291 12.64 3.06 21.89
N GLY A 292 12.62 3.42 20.61
CA GLY A 292 11.53 4.18 20.01
C GLY A 292 10.21 3.42 19.98
N VAL A 293 10.21 2.15 20.38
CA VAL A 293 9.03 1.35 20.62
C VAL A 293 8.57 1.59 22.05
N LEU A 294 7.34 2.06 22.21
CA LEU A 294 6.78 2.36 23.54
C LEU A 294 6.42 1.10 24.30
N LEU A 295 5.82 0.13 23.60
CA LEU A 295 5.47 -1.18 24.11
C LEU A 295 6.00 -2.27 23.17
N SER A 296 6.59 -3.32 23.71
CA SER A 296 7.05 -4.47 22.94
C SER A 296 7.11 -5.73 23.81
N THR A 297 6.65 -6.85 23.28
CA THR A 297 6.78 -8.15 23.96
C THR A 297 8.13 -8.82 23.72
N GLY A 298 8.92 -8.35 22.74
CA GLY A 298 9.97 -9.18 22.15
C GLY A 298 9.38 -10.40 21.42
N ALA A 299 10.24 -11.27 20.91
CA ALA A 299 9.88 -12.45 20.11
C ALA A 299 9.41 -13.61 21.00
N VAL A 300 8.22 -13.52 21.58
CA VAL A 300 7.72 -14.47 22.61
C VAL A 300 6.55 -15.34 22.14
N GLY A 301 5.83 -14.94 21.09
CA GLY A 301 4.63 -15.67 20.64
C GLY A 301 4.99 -16.85 19.75
N LYS A 302 4.66 -18.08 20.15
CA LYS A 302 4.69 -19.27 19.32
C LYS A 302 3.51 -19.29 18.35
N SER A 303 2.34 -19.05 18.88
CA SER A 303 1.09 -18.93 18.11
C SER A 303 0.20 -17.88 18.73
N ASP A 304 -0.74 -17.36 17.94
CA ASP A 304 -1.79 -16.47 18.46
C ASP A 304 -3.16 -16.78 17.87
N THR A 305 -4.18 -16.43 18.68
CA THR A 305 -5.57 -16.33 18.22
C THR A 305 -6.05 -14.90 18.48
N SER A 306 -6.49 -14.20 17.44
CA SER A 306 -7.05 -12.87 17.53
C SER A 306 -8.53 -12.89 17.16
N ILE A 307 -9.37 -12.27 18.00
CA ILE A 307 -10.77 -11.99 17.68
C ILE A 307 -10.95 -10.49 17.73
N ALA A 308 -11.58 -9.94 16.70
CA ALA A 308 -11.86 -8.51 16.63
C ALA A 308 -13.30 -8.25 16.22
N ALA A 309 -13.90 -7.21 16.82
CA ALA A 309 -15.16 -6.62 16.43
C ALA A 309 -14.91 -5.25 15.81
N GLU A 310 -15.71 -4.89 14.82
CA GLU A 310 -15.61 -3.64 14.09
C GLU A 310 -16.99 -3.03 13.89
N ALA A 311 -17.09 -1.70 13.99
CA ALA A 311 -18.29 -0.95 13.73
C ALA A 311 -17.95 0.39 13.08
N ALA A 312 -18.84 0.85 12.19
CA ALA A 312 -18.77 2.19 11.67
C ALA A 312 -20.17 2.75 11.36
N TRP A 313 -20.26 4.06 11.44
CA TRP A 313 -21.43 4.83 11.06
C TRP A 313 -20.99 6.00 10.19
N LYS A 314 -21.75 6.26 9.14
CA LYS A 314 -21.56 7.41 8.26
C LYS A 314 -22.91 8.07 8.02
N HIS A 315 -22.94 9.39 8.14
CA HIS A 315 -24.06 10.23 7.69
C HIS A 315 -23.50 11.44 6.94
N LYS A 316 -23.76 11.50 5.63
CA LYS A 316 -23.28 12.58 4.74
C LYS A 316 -21.77 12.83 4.95
N THR A 317 -21.43 13.98 5.54
CA THR A 317 -20.06 14.46 5.71
C THR A 317 -19.36 13.95 6.97
N VAL A 318 -20.09 13.30 7.88
CA VAL A 318 -19.57 12.79 9.15
C VAL A 318 -19.44 11.28 9.09
N SER A 319 -18.35 10.75 9.65
CA SER A 319 -18.18 9.32 9.86
C SER A 319 -17.53 9.03 11.23
N VAL A 320 -17.94 7.92 11.82
CA VAL A 320 -17.36 7.37 13.05
C VAL A 320 -17.05 5.90 12.79
N GLN A 321 -15.89 5.43 13.24
CA GLN A 321 -15.54 4.01 13.18
C GLN A 321 -14.71 3.60 14.40
N GLY A 322 -14.72 2.31 14.70
CA GLY A 322 -13.88 1.74 15.75
C GLY A 322 -13.76 0.25 15.62
N GLU A 323 -12.68 -0.26 16.15
CA GLU A 323 -12.40 -1.69 16.25
C GLU A 323 -11.84 -2.00 17.64
N LEU A 324 -12.15 -3.20 18.14
CA LEU A 324 -11.62 -3.76 19.38
C LEU A 324 -11.16 -5.18 19.12
N ALA A 325 -9.94 -5.51 19.52
CA ALA A 325 -9.37 -6.85 19.38
C ALA A 325 -8.82 -7.39 20.69
N GLN A 326 -9.01 -8.69 20.89
CA GLN A 326 -8.29 -9.48 21.89
C GLN A 326 -7.39 -10.48 21.17
N ILE A 327 -6.11 -10.53 21.54
CA ILE A 327 -5.11 -11.44 21.02
C ILE A 327 -4.64 -12.34 22.14
N LYS A 328 -4.98 -13.61 22.10
CA LYS A 328 -4.42 -14.63 22.99
C LYS A 328 -3.10 -15.13 22.41
N VAL A 329 -2.01 -14.94 23.13
CA VAL A 329 -0.65 -15.32 22.74
C VAL A 329 -0.24 -16.58 23.50
N ASN A 330 0.04 -17.65 22.77
CA ASN A 330 0.69 -18.84 23.31
C ASN A 330 2.21 -18.67 23.16
N ARG A 331 2.96 -18.91 24.21
CA ARG A 331 4.39 -18.59 24.25
C ARG A 331 5.27 -19.67 23.67
N VAL A 332 6.42 -19.25 23.14
CA VAL A 332 7.51 -20.15 22.75
C VAL A 332 8.06 -20.83 24.02
N ALA A 333 8.15 -22.14 24.00
CA ALA A 333 8.83 -22.92 25.06
C ALA A 333 10.36 -22.81 24.83
N THR A 334 10.98 -21.80 25.39
CA THR A 334 12.44 -21.66 25.46
C THR A 334 12.88 -21.90 26.89
N THR A 335 14.14 -22.36 27.12
CA THR A 335 14.73 -22.44 28.45
C THR A 335 14.59 -21.15 29.24
N GLN A 336 14.68 -20.00 28.55
CA GLN A 336 14.51 -18.69 29.11
C GLN A 336 13.04 -18.36 29.42
N SER A 337 12.08 -18.84 28.63
CA SER A 337 10.65 -18.66 28.89
C SER A 337 10.15 -19.56 30.01
N ALA A 338 10.70 -20.76 30.17
CA ALA A 338 10.41 -21.67 31.27
C ALA A 338 10.93 -21.10 32.60
N ALA A 339 12.17 -20.60 32.63
CA ALA A 339 12.76 -19.93 33.79
C ALA A 339 11.99 -18.70 34.24
N ASN A 340 11.24 -18.04 33.34
CA ASN A 340 10.49 -16.81 33.56
C ASN A 340 8.98 -17.02 33.71
N GLY A 341 8.55 -18.25 34.02
CA GLY A 341 7.14 -18.57 34.27
C GLY A 341 6.26 -18.45 33.04
N GLY A 342 6.77 -18.83 31.87
CA GLY A 342 6.25 -18.76 30.49
C GLY A 342 4.76 -19.01 30.26
N LYS A 343 3.90 -18.27 30.93
CA LYS A 343 2.45 -18.38 30.79
C LYS A 343 1.97 -17.63 29.55
N ASP A 344 0.98 -18.21 28.91
CA ASP A 344 0.18 -17.52 27.89
C ASP A 344 -0.40 -16.22 28.45
N PHE A 345 -0.59 -15.24 27.58
CA PHE A 345 -1.16 -13.94 27.97
C PHE A 345 -2.09 -13.38 26.89
N ASN A 346 -2.88 -12.40 27.28
CA ASN A 346 -3.76 -11.69 26.37
C ASN A 346 -3.29 -10.25 26.16
N ILE A 347 -3.43 -9.78 24.93
CA ILE A 347 -3.31 -8.36 24.54
C ILE A 347 -4.72 -7.88 24.19
N VAL A 348 -5.08 -6.70 24.67
CA VAL A 348 -6.32 -6.01 24.27
C VAL A 348 -5.93 -4.71 23.60
N THR A 349 -6.50 -4.45 22.43
CA THR A 349 -6.23 -3.20 21.69
C THR A 349 -7.49 -2.74 20.96
N GLY A 350 -7.65 -1.44 20.81
CA GLY A 350 -8.77 -0.87 20.08
C GLY A 350 -8.58 0.59 19.79
N TYR A 351 -9.45 1.11 18.94
CA TYR A 351 -9.54 2.53 18.66
C TYR A 351 -10.99 2.94 18.38
N ALA A 352 -11.23 4.24 18.53
CA ALA A 352 -12.41 4.91 18.00
C ALA A 352 -11.96 6.20 17.31
N LEU A 353 -12.49 6.48 16.12
CA LEU A 353 -12.21 7.71 15.39
C LEU A 353 -13.50 8.33 14.84
N ALA A 354 -13.49 9.66 14.77
CA ALA A 354 -14.51 10.46 14.09
C ALA A 354 -13.85 11.36 13.05
N SER A 355 -14.53 11.58 11.93
CA SER A 355 -14.10 12.43 10.84
C SER A 355 -15.25 13.24 10.31
N TRP A 356 -14.97 14.48 9.93
CA TRP A 356 -15.93 15.44 9.37
C TRP A 356 -15.33 16.22 8.22
N PHE A 357 -16.06 16.31 7.11
CA PHE A 357 -15.75 17.14 5.95
C PHE A 357 -16.60 18.42 5.94
N PRO A 358 -16.12 19.55 6.49
CA PRO A 358 -16.83 20.83 6.46
C PRO A 358 -17.10 21.33 5.03
N THR A 359 -16.35 20.83 4.05
CA THR A 359 -16.47 21.21 2.63
C THR A 359 -17.52 20.40 1.86
N GLY A 360 -18.19 19.44 2.50
CA GLY A 360 -19.35 18.74 1.92
C GLY A 360 -19.06 17.35 1.37
N GLU A 361 -17.81 16.89 1.36
CA GLU A 361 -17.46 15.55 0.90
C GLU A 361 -17.95 14.46 1.85
N SER A 362 -18.06 13.25 1.31
CA SER A 362 -18.45 12.06 2.06
C SER A 362 -17.46 10.94 1.82
N ARG A 363 -17.13 10.18 2.86
CA ARG A 363 -16.30 8.97 2.72
C ARG A 363 -17.12 7.88 2.03
N PRO A 364 -16.69 7.37 0.86
CA PRO A 364 -17.41 6.28 0.21
C PRO A 364 -17.25 4.99 1.02
N TYR A 365 -18.35 4.23 1.14
CA TYR A 365 -18.40 2.93 1.78
C TYR A 365 -18.95 1.90 0.79
N ASN A 366 -18.48 0.66 0.84
CA ASN A 366 -18.88 -0.39 -0.09
C ASN A 366 -19.30 -1.68 0.62
N ALA A 367 -19.99 -2.56 -0.10
CA ALA A 367 -20.51 -3.82 0.42
C ALA A 367 -19.41 -4.84 0.83
N ALA A 368 -18.16 -4.62 0.45
CA ALA A 368 -17.04 -5.41 0.95
C ALA A 368 -16.61 -5.01 2.37
N GLY A 369 -17.35 -4.09 3.00
CA GLY A 369 -17.09 -3.62 4.37
C GLY A 369 -15.83 -2.76 4.46
N GLN A 370 -15.67 -1.79 3.54
CA GLN A 370 -14.47 -0.94 3.48
C GLN A 370 -14.83 0.50 3.13
N PHE A 371 -14.09 1.45 3.72
CA PHE A 371 -14.07 2.82 3.25
C PHE A 371 -13.08 2.98 2.07
N GLY A 372 -13.47 3.85 1.12
CA GLY A 372 -12.70 4.13 -0.08
C GLY A 372 -12.16 5.56 -0.11
N LYS A 373 -11.55 5.90 -1.24
CA LYS A 373 -11.01 7.22 -1.52
C LYS A 373 -12.13 8.25 -1.69
N VAL A 374 -11.97 9.40 -1.05
CA VAL A 374 -12.94 10.51 -1.10
C VAL A 374 -12.94 11.16 -2.48
N LYS A 375 -14.12 11.45 -3.01
CA LYS A 375 -14.30 12.25 -4.23
C LYS A 375 -14.34 13.71 -3.86
N ILE A 376 -13.41 14.50 -4.40
CA ILE A 376 -13.34 15.94 -4.16
C ILE A 376 -14.40 16.65 -5.00
N LEU A 377 -15.24 17.45 -4.36
CA LEU A 377 -16.35 18.14 -5.01
C LEU A 377 -15.88 19.39 -5.77
N ASN A 378 -15.00 20.18 -5.15
CA ASN A 378 -14.54 21.46 -5.67
C ASN A 378 -13.00 21.51 -5.69
N PRO A 379 -12.32 20.78 -6.61
CA PRO A 379 -10.86 20.76 -6.66
C PRO A 379 -10.29 22.10 -7.14
N ILE A 380 -9.02 22.37 -6.80
CA ILE A 380 -8.37 23.67 -7.06
C ILE A 380 -8.21 23.98 -8.55
N ASP A 381 -8.03 22.97 -9.39
CA ASP A 381 -7.91 23.11 -10.85
C ASP A 381 -9.23 23.55 -11.52
N LYS A 382 -10.35 23.50 -10.78
CA LYS A 382 -11.67 24.00 -11.19
C LYS A 382 -12.08 25.26 -10.43
N GLY A 383 -11.14 25.97 -9.82
CA GLY A 383 -11.38 27.18 -9.07
C GLY A 383 -11.95 26.98 -7.66
N GLY A 384 -11.99 25.74 -7.17
CA GLY A 384 -12.39 25.42 -5.80
C GLY A 384 -11.23 25.53 -4.80
N MET A 385 -11.51 25.21 -3.54
CA MET A 385 -10.49 25.18 -2.48
C MET A 385 -10.02 23.76 -2.12
N GLY A 386 -10.51 22.73 -2.81
CA GLY A 386 -10.33 21.36 -2.45
C GLY A 386 -11.25 20.93 -1.31
N ALA A 387 -10.96 19.78 -0.70
CA ALA A 387 -11.69 19.26 0.45
C ALA A 387 -10.86 19.36 1.72
N PHE A 388 -11.52 19.62 2.86
CA PHE A 388 -10.93 19.58 4.19
C PHE A 388 -11.60 18.49 5.01
N GLU A 389 -10.80 17.71 5.74
CA GLU A 389 -11.26 16.73 6.70
C GLU A 389 -10.65 17.03 8.07
N LEU A 390 -11.50 17.17 9.09
CA LEU A 390 -11.11 17.28 10.49
C LEU A 390 -11.39 15.96 11.17
N ALA A 391 -10.46 15.47 11.99
CA ALA A 391 -10.62 14.18 12.62
C ALA A 391 -10.04 14.12 14.03
N GLY A 392 -10.65 13.25 14.86
CA GLY A 392 -10.20 12.89 16.19
C GLY A 392 -10.14 11.36 16.33
N ARG A 393 -9.14 10.85 17.05
CA ARG A 393 -8.96 9.42 17.29
C ARG A 393 -8.49 9.18 18.73
N TYR A 394 -9.09 8.20 19.38
CA TYR A 394 -8.61 7.62 20.63
C TYR A 394 -8.09 6.22 20.38
N ASP A 395 -6.90 5.90 20.89
CA ASP A 395 -6.24 4.59 20.79
C ASP A 395 -5.99 4.02 22.18
N TYR A 396 -6.16 2.70 22.30
CA TYR A 396 -5.91 1.91 23.49
C TYR A 396 -5.15 0.63 23.14
N ALA A 397 -4.16 0.30 23.98
CA ALA A 397 -3.51 -1.02 23.94
C ALA A 397 -3.06 -1.42 25.35
N ASP A 398 -3.35 -2.66 25.75
CA ASP A 398 -2.97 -3.25 27.03
C ASP A 398 -2.13 -4.53 26.84
N LEU A 399 -0.88 -4.44 27.24
CA LEU A 399 0.10 -5.52 27.27
C LEU A 399 0.50 -5.89 28.71
N THR A 400 -0.25 -5.43 29.73
CA THR A 400 0.08 -5.63 31.16
C THR A 400 -0.04 -7.12 31.61
N LYS A 401 -0.82 -7.91 30.86
CA LYS A 401 -1.00 -9.34 31.17
C LYS A 401 0.20 -10.21 30.84
N MET A 402 1.20 -9.66 30.17
CA MET A 402 2.49 -10.32 30.00
C MET A 402 3.17 -10.48 31.36
N SER A 403 3.66 -11.69 31.67
CA SER A 403 4.29 -11.98 32.97
C SER A 403 5.47 -11.03 33.27
N PRO A 404 5.55 -10.45 34.48
CA PRO A 404 6.66 -9.59 34.88
C PRO A 404 8.05 -10.25 34.68
N ASN A 405 8.13 -11.57 34.92
CA ASN A 405 9.37 -12.32 34.74
C ASN A 405 9.82 -12.39 33.26
N ALA A 406 8.87 -12.35 32.33
CA ALA A 406 9.19 -12.23 30.90
C ALA A 406 9.81 -10.88 30.56
N VAL A 407 9.37 -9.83 31.24
CA VAL A 407 9.94 -8.49 31.11
C VAL A 407 11.37 -8.46 31.71
N THR A 408 11.61 -9.17 32.80
CA THR A 408 12.93 -9.23 33.48
C THR A 408 13.97 -9.97 32.63
N ALA A 409 13.61 -11.06 31.98
CA ALA A 409 14.54 -11.82 31.14
C ALA A 409 14.99 -11.04 29.89
N LEU A 410 14.14 -10.13 29.40
CA LEU A 410 14.44 -9.26 28.28
C LEU A 410 15.10 -7.96 28.72
N ALA A 411 15.13 -7.65 30.01
CA ALA A 411 15.83 -6.50 30.59
C ALA A 411 17.37 -6.64 30.51
N SER A 412 17.88 -7.87 30.38
CA SER A 412 19.29 -8.11 30.07
C SER A 412 19.69 -7.71 28.63
N GLN A 413 18.68 -7.46 27.77
CA GLN A 413 18.86 -6.84 26.46
C GLN A 413 18.12 -5.50 26.43
N PRO A 414 18.79 -4.39 26.72
CA PRO A 414 18.18 -3.08 26.78
C PRO A 414 17.42 -2.75 25.48
N GLY A 415 16.11 -2.50 25.59
CA GLY A 415 15.26 -2.08 24.49
C GLY A 415 14.26 -3.11 23.94
N LEU A 416 14.24 -4.36 24.43
CA LEU A 416 13.49 -5.44 23.79
C LEU A 416 12.12 -5.78 24.37
N ALA A 417 11.82 -5.53 25.65
CA ALA A 417 10.48 -5.78 26.17
C ALA A 417 10.01 -4.72 27.15
N THR A 418 8.82 -4.27 26.91
CA THR A 418 8.09 -3.37 27.80
C THR A 418 6.62 -3.75 27.81
N ALA A 419 6.13 -4.26 28.94
CA ALA A 419 4.70 -4.33 29.21
C ALA A 419 4.15 -2.94 29.54
N GLY A 420 2.84 -2.75 29.49
CA GLY A 420 2.21 -1.50 29.85
C GLY A 420 0.88 -1.28 29.17
N THR A 421 0.26 -0.14 29.47
CA THR A 421 -0.99 0.31 28.86
C THR A 421 -0.77 1.61 28.12
N TYR A 422 -1.07 1.62 26.83
CA TYR A 422 -1.07 2.81 25.98
C TYR A 422 -2.47 3.42 25.93
N LYS A 423 -2.54 4.74 26.09
CA LYS A 423 -3.73 5.57 25.84
C LYS A 423 -3.30 6.80 25.06
N GLY A 424 -3.84 6.98 23.87
CA GLY A 424 -3.48 8.08 22.99
C GLY A 424 -4.68 8.82 22.44
N LEU A 425 -4.57 10.13 22.31
CA LEU A 425 -5.53 10.98 21.62
C LEU A 425 -4.81 11.67 20.45
N THR A 426 -5.36 11.53 19.24
CA THR A 426 -4.84 12.16 18.04
C THR A 426 -5.89 13.08 17.43
N ALA A 427 -5.50 14.32 17.14
CA ALA A 427 -6.25 15.25 16.30
C ALA A 427 -5.55 15.37 14.95
N GLY A 428 -6.32 15.50 13.88
CA GLY A 428 -5.80 15.59 12.53
C GLY A 428 -6.59 16.53 11.63
N VAL A 429 -5.89 17.13 10.68
CA VAL A 429 -6.46 17.86 9.55
C VAL A 429 -5.86 17.31 8.26
N ASN A 430 -6.72 17.05 7.29
CA ASN A 430 -6.34 16.67 5.93
C ASN A 430 -6.87 17.71 4.95
N TRP A 431 -6.04 18.12 4.01
CA TRP A 431 -6.42 18.93 2.88
C TRP A 431 -6.19 18.16 1.58
N TYR A 432 -7.22 18.07 0.77
CA TYR A 432 -7.22 17.40 -0.52
C TYR A 432 -7.41 18.46 -1.62
N PRO A 433 -6.35 19.12 -2.09
CA PRO A 433 -6.46 20.11 -3.17
C PRO A 433 -6.96 19.50 -4.46
N TYR A 434 -6.62 18.24 -4.68
CA TYR A 434 -6.98 17.44 -5.85
C TYR A 434 -7.15 15.97 -5.47
N SER A 435 -7.87 15.19 -6.29
CA SER A 435 -8.19 13.79 -5.97
C SER A 435 -6.96 12.88 -5.75
N ASN A 436 -5.81 13.28 -6.29
CA ASN A 436 -4.56 12.52 -6.24
C ASN A 436 -3.51 13.10 -5.30
N VAL A 437 -3.82 14.23 -4.65
CA VAL A 437 -2.89 14.95 -3.77
C VAL A 437 -3.56 15.18 -2.43
N ARG A 438 -2.85 14.89 -1.35
CA ARG A 438 -3.31 15.12 0.03
C ARG A 438 -2.17 15.65 0.88
N PHE A 439 -2.46 16.66 1.69
CA PHE A 439 -1.62 17.13 2.78
C PHE A 439 -2.30 16.78 4.10
N MET A 440 -1.53 16.30 5.05
CA MET A 440 -2.02 15.86 6.35
C MET A 440 -1.17 16.46 7.46
N ALA A 441 -1.79 16.82 8.58
CA ALA A 441 -1.11 17.17 9.81
C ALA A 441 -1.82 16.51 10.99
N ASN A 442 -1.05 15.83 11.84
CA ASN A 442 -1.56 15.13 13.02
C ASN A 442 -0.78 15.55 14.26
N VAL A 443 -1.49 15.69 15.38
CA VAL A 443 -0.91 15.84 16.71
C VAL A 443 -1.44 14.71 17.57
N THR A 444 -0.53 13.92 18.14
CA THR A 444 -0.85 12.86 19.10
C THR A 444 -0.30 13.22 20.47
N LYS A 445 -1.14 13.10 21.52
CA LYS A 445 -0.72 13.03 22.90
C LYS A 445 -1.07 11.68 23.47
N ALA A 446 -0.09 10.99 24.05
CA ALA A 446 -0.28 9.66 24.59
C ALA A 446 0.43 9.49 25.91
N LYS A 447 -0.12 8.59 26.73
CA LYS A 447 0.48 8.10 27.97
C LYS A 447 0.68 6.60 27.89
N VAL A 448 1.83 6.15 28.38
CA VAL A 448 2.13 4.74 28.58
C VAL A 448 2.31 4.52 30.07
N ASN A 449 1.29 3.96 30.70
CA ASN A 449 1.25 3.70 32.14
C ASN A 449 1.57 2.23 32.45
N ASN A 450 1.99 1.96 33.69
CA ASN A 450 2.42 0.63 34.13
C ASN A 450 3.48 0.03 33.21
N ARG A 451 4.29 0.89 32.60
CA ARG A 451 5.34 0.50 31.69
C ARG A 451 6.51 -0.03 32.52
N ARG A 452 6.90 -1.26 32.29
CA ARG A 452 8.00 -1.91 33.04
C ARG A 452 9.11 -2.34 32.12
N ILE A 453 10.33 -2.02 32.52
CA ILE A 453 11.57 -2.56 31.95
C ILE A 453 12.25 -3.33 33.09
N GLY A 454 12.11 -4.67 33.07
CA GLY A 454 12.50 -5.48 34.23
C GLY A 454 11.60 -5.18 35.44
N THR A 455 12.19 -4.87 36.57
CA THR A 455 11.50 -4.49 37.81
C THR A 455 11.23 -2.98 37.93
N ILE A 456 11.75 -2.16 36.98
CA ILE A 456 11.66 -0.71 37.04
C ILE A 456 10.39 -0.24 36.32
N GLU A 457 9.56 0.47 37.06
CA GLU A 457 8.47 1.24 36.44
C GLU A 457 9.05 2.46 35.70
N ASN A 458 8.57 2.69 34.49
CA ASN A 458 9.08 3.72 33.63
C ASN A 458 7.98 4.21 32.69
N ASP A 459 7.00 4.87 33.28
CA ASP A 459 5.90 5.47 32.55
C ASP A 459 6.41 6.53 31.58
N ALA A 460 5.64 6.84 30.58
CA ALA A 460 6.06 7.79 29.55
C ALA A 460 4.88 8.64 29.06
N ASP A 461 5.13 9.94 28.99
CA ASP A 461 4.32 10.90 28.26
C ASP A 461 4.91 11.13 26.87
N VAL A 462 4.05 11.06 25.84
CA VAL A 462 4.50 11.13 24.45
C VAL A 462 3.71 12.21 23.73
N THR A 463 4.42 13.06 23.02
CA THR A 463 3.82 14.02 22.07
C THR A 463 4.44 13.78 20.69
N VAL A 464 3.60 13.61 19.68
CA VAL A 464 4.01 13.49 18.29
C VAL A 464 3.32 14.55 17.47
N PHE A 465 4.10 15.36 16.76
CA PHE A 465 3.61 16.19 15.67
C PHE A 465 4.14 15.63 14.35
N GLN A 466 3.27 15.45 13.39
CA GLN A 466 3.67 14.94 12.08
C GLN A 466 2.85 15.57 10.96
N ALA A 467 3.50 15.77 9.82
CA ALA A 467 2.89 16.26 8.59
C ALA A 467 3.30 15.37 7.42
N ARG A 468 2.41 15.19 6.46
CA ARG A 468 2.61 14.37 5.26
C ARG A 468 2.17 15.10 4.02
N MET A 469 2.99 15.04 2.98
CA MET A 469 2.57 15.23 1.59
C MET A 469 2.38 13.85 0.95
N GLN A 470 1.26 13.66 0.29
CA GLN A 470 0.94 12.42 -0.41
C GLN A 470 0.51 12.71 -1.83
N ILE A 471 1.11 11.99 -2.78
CA ILE A 471 0.67 11.91 -4.18
C ILE A 471 0.42 10.45 -4.50
N GLU A 472 -0.66 10.19 -5.24
CA GLU A 472 -1.03 8.83 -5.66
C GLU A 472 -1.60 8.83 -7.08
N PHE A 473 -1.38 7.76 -7.79
CA PHE A 473 -1.85 7.59 -9.17
C PHE A 473 -2.14 6.12 -9.49
#